data_afb15c7e3b215accaf406cd414cd1b7f
#
_entry.id   afb15c7e3b215accaf406cd414cd1b7f
#
_cell.length_a   1.000
_cell.length_b   1.000
_cell.length_c   1.000
_cell.angle_alpha   90.00
_cell.angle_beta   90.00
_cell.angle_gamma   90.00
#
_symmetry.space_group_name_H-M   'P 1'
#
loop_
_entity.id
_entity.type
_entity.pdbx_description
1 polymer ?
#
loop_
_entity_poly.entity_id
_entity_poly.type
_entity_poly.pdbx_seq_one_letter_code
_entity_poly.pdbx_strand_id
1 'polypeptide(L)'
;MATGTGTQADPYIVSTLADLRTAAGTAGAYVEMDPDASTKILDLNGSATNPVTDRLDINCASLEGNGWRIRNLYFSSPSDHFLVSTTTAATQVSDLHFDNLVCSNGAKSLLSMASTTLTGCSFTGVKYFAAGAYLLAAGSSTHSMTCKFCTFAMQAQGSGIPYGIATRCDFTDCNFMLDMPFTVAGGSRGILFSYSGLEDCLMRGSIALHCTANGNGLVYITDGNKPMKNSFIAVEFTNTSEYTIGLYPVKATATSCIVKDLIGSGITYYNGDNIQYVTAAQGKDAAYLNSIGFPVTEV
;
A
#
# COMPACT_ATOMS: atom_id res chain seq x y z
N MET A 1 -26.41 15.02 6.68
CA MET A 1 -25.95 15.54 8.01
C MET A 1 -25.73 14.31 8.88
N ALA A 2 -24.56 14.19 9.47
CA ALA A 2 -24.23 13.06 10.35
C ALA A 2 -25.26 12.98 11.51
N THR A 3 -25.59 11.76 11.90
CA THR A 3 -26.41 11.48 13.10
C THR A 3 -25.50 10.83 14.16
N GLY A 4 -25.98 10.72 15.39
CA GLY A 4 -25.19 10.18 16.51
C GLY A 4 -24.37 11.26 17.25
N THR A 5 -23.69 10.86 18.32
CA THR A 5 -22.91 11.74 19.20
C THR A 5 -21.39 11.54 19.07
N GLY A 6 -20.95 10.60 18.24
CA GLY A 6 -19.53 10.28 18.03
C GLY A 6 -18.89 9.50 19.17
N THR A 7 -19.66 8.91 20.04
CA THR A 7 -19.16 7.97 21.07
C THR A 7 -19.17 6.54 20.54
N GLN A 8 -18.49 5.64 21.23
CA GLN A 8 -18.48 4.22 20.84
C GLN A 8 -19.88 3.60 20.89
N ALA A 9 -20.74 4.04 21.83
CA ALA A 9 -22.10 3.54 21.96
C ALA A 9 -23.09 4.19 20.98
N ASP A 10 -22.77 5.36 20.44
CA ASP A 10 -23.58 6.14 19.53
C ASP A 10 -22.65 6.87 18.53
N PRO A 11 -22.09 6.14 17.55
CA PRO A 11 -21.12 6.68 16.59
C PRO A 11 -21.76 7.71 15.65
N TYR A 12 -20.95 8.56 15.05
CA TYR A 12 -21.43 9.38 13.93
C TYR A 12 -21.73 8.49 12.73
N ILE A 13 -22.96 8.48 12.26
CA ILE A 13 -23.35 7.78 11.03
C ILE A 13 -23.27 8.76 9.86
N VAL A 14 -22.49 8.45 8.85
CA VAL A 14 -22.20 9.34 7.72
C VAL A 14 -22.44 8.65 6.38
N SER A 15 -22.95 9.40 5.41
CA SER A 15 -23.22 8.92 4.05
C SER A 15 -22.76 9.88 2.95
N THR A 16 -22.19 11.03 3.33
CA THR A 16 -21.66 12.01 2.38
C THR A 16 -20.19 12.33 2.67
N LEU A 17 -19.46 12.79 1.65
CA LEU A 17 -18.06 13.21 1.84
C LEU A 17 -17.93 14.36 2.84
N ALA A 18 -18.86 15.30 2.86
CA ALA A 18 -18.84 16.43 3.77
C ALA A 18 -19.00 15.97 5.23
N ASP A 19 -19.94 15.07 5.48
CA ASP A 19 -20.16 14.51 6.82
C ASP A 19 -18.97 13.65 7.24
N LEU A 20 -18.43 12.83 6.33
CA LEU A 20 -17.23 12.01 6.58
C LEU A 20 -16.03 12.88 6.96
N ARG A 21 -15.78 13.97 6.23
CA ARG A 21 -14.68 14.90 6.56
C ARG A 21 -14.82 15.49 7.95
N THR A 22 -16.01 15.90 8.30
CA THR A 22 -16.28 16.52 9.62
C THR A 22 -16.13 15.49 10.73
N ALA A 23 -16.76 14.33 10.58
CA ALA A 23 -16.79 13.30 11.61
C ALA A 23 -15.40 12.64 11.79
N ALA A 24 -14.77 12.22 10.70
CA ALA A 24 -13.46 11.56 10.74
C ALA A 24 -12.33 12.52 11.18
N GLY A 25 -12.46 13.81 10.90
CA GLY A 25 -11.56 14.85 11.39
C GLY A 25 -11.67 15.12 12.90
N THR A 26 -12.77 14.70 13.54
CA THR A 26 -13.00 14.92 14.98
C THR A 26 -12.15 13.96 15.81
N ALA A 27 -11.27 14.52 16.62
CA ALA A 27 -10.34 13.72 17.45
C ALA A 27 -11.09 12.84 18.45
N GLY A 28 -10.76 11.56 18.46
CA GLY A 28 -11.32 10.57 19.39
C GLY A 28 -12.75 10.14 19.10
N ALA A 29 -13.38 10.65 18.03
CA ALA A 29 -14.74 10.25 17.64
C ALA A 29 -14.78 8.80 17.14
N TYR A 30 -15.94 8.18 17.23
CA TYR A 30 -16.28 6.92 16.57
C TYR A 30 -17.19 7.26 15.38
N VAL A 31 -16.85 6.76 14.22
CA VAL A 31 -17.50 7.08 12.95
C VAL A 31 -17.84 5.81 12.21
N GLU A 32 -19.03 5.74 11.66
CA GLU A 32 -19.47 4.66 10.79
C GLU A 32 -20.03 5.21 9.48
N MET A 33 -19.62 4.64 8.37
CA MET A 33 -20.37 4.81 7.13
C MET A 33 -21.72 4.12 7.29
N ASP A 34 -22.79 4.77 6.82
CA ASP A 34 -24.16 4.31 7.01
C ASP A 34 -24.33 2.83 6.65
N PRO A 35 -24.57 1.94 7.63
CA PRO A 35 -24.67 0.50 7.39
C PRO A 35 -25.95 0.13 6.63
N ASP A 36 -26.99 0.96 6.71
CA ASP A 36 -28.32 0.71 6.16
C ASP A 36 -28.54 1.35 4.78
N ALA A 37 -27.53 2.07 4.27
CA ALA A 37 -27.60 2.69 2.96
C ALA A 37 -27.87 1.66 1.85
N SER A 38 -28.88 1.90 1.03
CA SER A 38 -29.21 1.05 -0.11
C SER A 38 -28.12 1.01 -1.19
N THR A 39 -27.31 2.05 -1.25
CA THR A 39 -26.15 2.16 -2.13
C THR A 39 -24.96 2.63 -1.31
N LYS A 40 -23.97 1.75 -1.17
CA LYS A 40 -22.74 2.02 -0.41
C LYS A 40 -21.63 2.53 -1.33
N ILE A 41 -21.93 3.57 -2.10
CA ILE A 41 -20.99 4.18 -3.04
C ILE A 41 -20.97 5.68 -2.84
N LEU A 42 -19.77 6.21 -2.62
CA LEU A 42 -19.49 7.63 -2.61
C LEU A 42 -18.65 7.95 -3.86
N ASP A 43 -19.33 8.41 -4.90
CA ASP A 43 -18.68 8.80 -6.15
C ASP A 43 -18.22 10.25 -6.07
N LEU A 44 -16.90 10.46 -6.16
CA LEU A 44 -16.33 11.80 -6.07
C LEU A 44 -16.33 12.54 -7.42
N ASN A 45 -16.61 11.82 -8.52
CA ASN A 45 -16.63 12.37 -9.88
C ASN A 45 -15.36 13.17 -10.23
N GLY A 46 -14.25 12.80 -9.61
CA GLY A 46 -12.95 13.45 -9.81
C GLY A 46 -12.38 13.20 -11.20
N SER A 47 -11.79 14.22 -11.78
CA SER A 47 -11.10 14.15 -13.08
C SER A 47 -9.97 15.18 -13.13
N ALA A 48 -9.16 15.15 -14.17
CA ALA A 48 -8.11 16.14 -14.38
C ALA A 48 -8.65 17.58 -14.48
N THR A 49 -9.90 17.75 -14.94
CA THR A 49 -10.59 19.05 -15.03
C THR A 49 -11.43 19.39 -13.82
N ASN A 50 -11.68 18.41 -12.96
CA ASN A 50 -12.41 18.57 -11.70
C ASN A 50 -11.69 17.79 -10.58
N PRO A 51 -10.50 18.21 -10.16
CA PRO A 51 -9.73 17.49 -9.16
C PRO A 51 -10.32 17.69 -7.75
N VAL A 52 -10.15 16.69 -6.92
CA VAL A 52 -10.32 16.82 -5.47
C VAL A 52 -9.03 17.40 -4.90
N THR A 53 -9.11 18.57 -4.30
CA THR A 53 -7.93 19.28 -3.75
C THR A 53 -7.81 19.15 -2.24
N ASP A 54 -8.94 18.90 -1.58
CA ASP A 54 -8.99 18.81 -0.13
C ASP A 54 -8.69 17.39 0.32
N ARG A 55 -7.78 17.27 1.25
CA ARG A 55 -7.46 16.01 1.91
C ARG A 55 -8.59 15.55 2.85
N LEU A 56 -8.55 14.29 3.23
CA LEU A 56 -9.40 13.70 4.24
C LEU A 56 -8.58 13.43 5.50
N ASP A 57 -8.81 14.24 6.53
CA ASP A 57 -8.17 14.04 7.83
C ASP A 57 -8.88 12.93 8.60
N ILE A 58 -8.11 11.94 9.07
CA ILE A 58 -8.59 10.80 9.85
C ILE A 58 -7.96 10.91 11.24
N ASN A 59 -8.62 11.61 12.15
CA ASN A 59 -8.20 11.83 13.52
C ASN A 59 -9.14 11.19 14.55
N CYS A 60 -10.20 10.54 14.08
CA CYS A 60 -11.14 9.80 14.91
C CYS A 60 -10.46 8.58 15.56
N ALA A 61 -11.05 8.04 16.60
CA ALA A 61 -10.60 6.81 17.22
C ALA A 61 -10.89 5.60 16.33
N SER A 62 -12.04 5.59 15.66
CA SER A 62 -12.45 4.52 14.76
C SER A 62 -13.28 5.06 13.58
N LEU A 63 -13.03 4.53 12.39
CA LEU A 63 -13.83 4.69 11.18
C LEU A 63 -14.19 3.31 10.64
N GLU A 64 -15.45 2.91 10.79
CA GLU A 64 -15.98 1.68 10.21
C GLU A 64 -16.61 1.98 8.85
N GLY A 65 -16.07 1.34 7.80
CA GLY A 65 -16.49 1.57 6.42
C GLY A 65 -17.77 0.85 6.01
N ASN A 66 -18.13 -0.26 6.70
CA ASN A 66 -19.33 -1.04 6.41
C ASN A 66 -19.47 -1.46 4.93
N GLY A 67 -18.36 -1.73 4.25
CA GLY A 67 -18.32 -2.09 2.84
C GLY A 67 -18.53 -0.93 1.86
N TRP A 68 -18.50 0.30 2.31
CA TRP A 68 -18.61 1.45 1.43
C TRP A 68 -17.42 1.56 0.48
N ARG A 69 -17.71 2.03 -0.74
CA ARG A 69 -16.73 2.31 -1.79
C ARG A 69 -16.67 3.79 -2.09
N ILE A 70 -15.50 4.39 -1.88
CA ILE A 70 -15.18 5.74 -2.34
C ILE A 70 -14.50 5.59 -3.71
N ARG A 71 -15.08 6.14 -4.76
CA ARG A 71 -14.57 5.92 -6.11
C ARG A 71 -14.38 7.19 -6.91
N ASN A 72 -13.63 7.06 -8.02
CA ASN A 72 -13.36 8.15 -8.96
C ASN A 72 -12.72 9.36 -8.25
N LEU A 73 -11.73 9.10 -7.43
CA LEU A 73 -10.90 10.13 -6.84
C LEU A 73 -9.81 10.55 -7.83
N TYR A 74 -9.80 11.80 -8.23
CA TYR A 74 -8.65 12.43 -8.86
C TYR A 74 -8.08 13.47 -7.90
N PHE A 75 -7.06 13.06 -7.13
CA PHE A 75 -6.44 13.94 -6.14
C PHE A 75 -5.31 14.75 -6.77
N SER A 76 -5.40 16.06 -6.62
CA SER A 76 -4.40 17.00 -7.13
C SER A 76 -4.14 18.09 -6.10
N SER A 77 -3.18 17.82 -5.22
CA SER A 77 -2.71 18.82 -4.27
C SER A 77 -1.19 18.80 -4.23
N PRO A 78 -0.53 19.89 -4.68
CA PRO A 78 0.93 19.99 -4.61
C PRO A 78 1.35 19.94 -3.13
N SER A 79 2.13 18.96 -2.78
CA SER A 79 2.72 18.81 -1.44
C SER A 79 1.84 18.20 -0.36
N ASP A 80 0.68 17.62 -0.67
CA ASP A 80 -0.17 16.98 0.32
C ASP A 80 -0.47 15.51 0.01
N HIS A 81 -1.10 14.84 0.94
CA HIS A 81 -1.56 13.46 0.91
C HIS A 81 -3.08 13.46 0.89
N PHE A 82 -3.72 12.42 0.33
CA PHE A 82 -5.19 12.37 0.32
C PHE A 82 -5.76 12.00 1.69
N LEU A 83 -5.30 10.88 2.25
CA LEU A 83 -5.69 10.47 3.60
C LEU A 83 -4.56 10.80 4.58
N VAL A 84 -4.86 11.58 5.58
CA VAL A 84 -3.87 12.05 6.56
C VAL A 84 -4.37 11.81 7.98
N SER A 85 -3.54 11.17 8.81
CA SER A 85 -3.74 11.21 10.26
C SER A 85 -2.63 12.08 10.86
N THR A 86 -3.03 13.13 11.53
CA THR A 86 -2.12 14.04 12.24
C THR A 86 -2.05 13.74 13.73
N THR A 87 -2.91 12.85 14.23
CA THR A 87 -2.92 12.44 15.62
C THR A 87 -1.84 11.40 15.91
N THR A 88 -1.28 11.45 17.12
CA THR A 88 -0.42 10.39 17.67
C THR A 88 -1.24 9.31 18.36
N ALA A 89 -2.53 9.52 18.58
CA ALA A 89 -3.43 8.52 19.11
C ALA A 89 -3.66 7.41 18.08
N ALA A 90 -3.89 6.20 18.56
CA ALA A 90 -4.18 5.06 17.70
C ALA A 90 -5.55 5.27 17.01
N THR A 91 -5.55 5.17 15.69
CA THR A 91 -6.76 5.25 14.86
C THR A 91 -6.98 3.90 14.19
N GLN A 92 -8.22 3.46 14.11
CA GLN A 92 -8.60 2.24 13.39
C GLN A 92 -9.51 2.61 12.21
N VAL A 93 -9.23 2.04 11.05
CA VAL A 93 -10.09 2.14 9.86
C VAL A 93 -10.35 0.73 9.35
N SER A 94 -11.61 0.37 9.19
CA SER A 94 -11.99 -0.98 8.78
C SER A 94 -13.02 -0.96 7.66
N ASP A 95 -12.96 -1.98 6.81
CA ASP A 95 -13.94 -2.29 5.75
C ASP A 95 -14.34 -1.10 4.86
N LEU A 96 -13.34 -0.26 4.52
CA LEU A 96 -13.50 0.89 3.62
C LEU A 96 -12.70 0.65 2.33
N HIS A 97 -13.38 0.80 1.20
CA HIS A 97 -12.82 0.47 -0.10
C HIS A 97 -12.64 1.72 -0.96
N PHE A 98 -11.54 1.77 -1.68
CA PHE A 98 -11.22 2.87 -2.60
C PHE A 98 -11.00 2.31 -4.00
N ASP A 99 -11.77 2.80 -4.97
CA ASP A 99 -11.71 2.33 -6.35
C ASP A 99 -11.41 3.48 -7.31
N ASN A 100 -10.57 3.21 -8.33
CA ASN A 100 -10.19 4.17 -9.35
C ASN A 100 -9.64 5.48 -8.77
N LEU A 101 -8.51 5.34 -8.09
CA LEU A 101 -7.81 6.46 -7.47
C LEU A 101 -6.72 6.98 -8.40
N VAL A 102 -6.69 8.27 -8.64
CA VAL A 102 -5.64 8.94 -9.37
C VAL A 102 -4.96 9.96 -8.49
N CYS A 103 -3.67 9.79 -8.22
CA CYS A 103 -2.84 10.81 -7.57
C CYS A 103 -2.02 11.53 -8.62
N SER A 104 -2.35 12.79 -8.89
CA SER A 104 -1.69 13.59 -9.93
C SER A 104 -0.34 14.15 -9.48
N ASN A 105 0.40 14.73 -10.42
CA ASN A 105 1.70 15.36 -10.18
C ASN A 105 1.67 16.33 -8.98
N GLY A 106 2.60 16.14 -8.06
CA GLY A 106 2.78 16.98 -6.88
C GLY A 106 2.23 16.38 -5.58
N ALA A 107 1.32 15.40 -5.63
CA ALA A 107 0.90 14.68 -4.43
C ALA A 107 2.08 13.88 -3.85
N LYS A 108 2.24 13.88 -2.52
CA LYS A 108 3.38 13.21 -1.86
C LYS A 108 3.17 11.70 -1.74
N SER A 109 2.02 11.29 -1.28
CA SER A 109 1.59 9.89 -1.16
C SER A 109 0.08 9.83 -1.07
N LEU A 110 -0.49 8.65 -1.31
CA LEU A 110 -1.93 8.46 -1.14
C LEU A 110 -2.31 8.55 0.34
N LEU A 111 -1.57 7.87 1.18
CA LEU A 111 -1.80 7.81 2.62
C LEU A 111 -0.59 8.36 3.39
N SER A 112 -0.85 9.17 4.40
CA SER A 112 0.11 9.57 5.43
C SER A 112 -0.54 9.43 6.80
N MET A 113 -0.49 8.23 7.36
CA MET A 113 -1.28 7.86 8.52
C MET A 113 -0.40 7.27 9.62
N ALA A 114 0.05 8.14 10.54
CA ALA A 114 0.80 7.72 11.72
C ALA A 114 -0.12 6.98 12.72
N SER A 115 0.40 5.94 13.36
CA SER A 115 -0.32 5.18 14.40
C SER A 115 -1.69 4.64 13.97
N THR A 116 -1.89 4.38 12.69
CA THR A 116 -3.17 3.92 12.16
C THR A 116 -3.12 2.44 11.82
N THR A 117 -4.19 1.73 12.14
CA THR A 117 -4.44 0.37 11.69
C THR A 117 -5.55 0.36 10.64
N LEU A 118 -5.24 -0.16 9.44
CA LEU A 118 -6.21 -0.46 8.39
C LEU A 118 -6.54 -1.95 8.45
N THR A 119 -7.82 -2.30 8.45
CA THR A 119 -8.25 -3.71 8.46
C THR A 119 -9.32 -3.96 7.40
N GLY A 120 -9.12 -4.95 6.54
CA GLY A 120 -10.09 -5.30 5.49
C GLY A 120 -10.31 -4.21 4.44
N CYS A 121 -9.42 -3.24 4.34
CA CYS A 121 -9.53 -2.14 3.38
C CYS A 121 -8.99 -2.54 2.01
N SER A 122 -9.53 -1.94 0.94
CA SER A 122 -8.97 -2.12 -0.39
C SER A 122 -8.71 -0.80 -1.11
N PHE A 123 -7.63 -0.80 -1.89
CA PHE A 123 -7.21 0.31 -2.74
C PHE A 123 -6.99 -0.25 -4.14
N THR A 124 -7.98 -0.10 -5.03
CA THR A 124 -7.98 -0.72 -6.35
C THR A 124 -7.99 0.31 -7.48
N GLY A 125 -7.38 -0.05 -8.62
CA GLY A 125 -7.25 0.87 -9.73
C GLY A 125 -6.46 2.14 -9.40
N VAL A 126 -5.50 2.04 -8.49
CA VAL A 126 -4.67 3.19 -8.09
C VAL A 126 -3.71 3.53 -9.20
N LYS A 127 -3.83 4.76 -9.72
CA LYS A 127 -2.96 5.32 -10.74
C LYS A 127 -2.15 6.46 -10.14
N TYR A 128 -0.84 6.35 -10.22
CA TYR A 128 0.06 7.29 -9.57
C TYR A 128 0.94 8.02 -10.55
N PHE A 129 0.93 9.34 -10.51
CA PHE A 129 1.67 10.21 -11.41
C PHE A 129 2.79 10.99 -10.72
N ALA A 130 2.90 10.93 -9.40
CA ALA A 130 3.90 11.70 -8.67
C ALA A 130 5.27 11.01 -8.66
N ALA A 131 6.31 11.76 -8.94
CA ALA A 131 7.68 11.28 -8.85
C ALA A 131 8.23 11.44 -7.43
N GLY A 132 9.01 10.46 -6.99
CA GLY A 132 9.83 10.63 -5.80
C GLY A 132 9.11 10.46 -4.45
N ALA A 133 7.96 9.81 -4.40
CA ALA A 133 7.24 9.52 -3.16
C ALA A 133 6.86 8.04 -3.03
N TYR A 134 6.53 7.60 -1.82
CA TYR A 134 5.90 6.30 -1.59
C TYR A 134 4.38 6.45 -1.71
N LEU A 135 3.70 5.38 -2.14
CA LEU A 135 2.24 5.38 -2.20
C LEU A 135 1.62 5.43 -0.80
N LEU A 136 2.21 4.68 0.12
CA LEU A 136 1.82 4.61 1.51
C LEU A 136 2.97 5.11 2.38
N ALA A 137 2.72 6.05 3.26
CA ALA A 137 3.73 6.57 4.16
C ALA A 137 3.20 6.64 5.59
N ALA A 138 3.94 6.13 6.55
CA ALA A 138 3.74 6.47 7.95
C ALA A 138 4.58 7.71 8.31
N GLY A 139 3.99 8.60 9.08
CA GLY A 139 4.53 9.94 9.28
C GLY A 139 5.87 10.05 10.02
N SER A 140 6.29 9.04 10.80
CA SER A 140 7.54 9.11 11.58
C SER A 140 8.14 7.74 11.87
N SER A 141 9.41 7.73 12.33
CA SER A 141 10.10 6.49 12.73
C SER A 141 9.51 5.85 14.00
N THR A 142 8.77 6.60 14.76
CA THR A 142 8.17 6.14 16.04
C THR A 142 6.72 5.73 15.91
N HIS A 143 6.08 6.00 14.77
CA HIS A 143 4.66 5.74 14.54
C HIS A 143 4.50 5.04 13.19
N SER A 144 4.38 3.72 13.20
CA SER A 144 4.15 2.92 12.00
C SER A 144 2.65 2.81 11.70
N MET A 145 2.32 2.66 10.43
CA MET A 145 0.99 2.23 9.98
C MET A 145 0.96 0.70 9.97
N THR A 146 -0.16 0.12 10.34
CA THR A 146 -0.39 -1.32 10.24
C THR A 146 -1.53 -1.59 9.27
N CYS A 147 -1.34 -2.54 8.34
CA CYS A 147 -2.37 -2.99 7.40
C CYS A 147 -2.61 -4.49 7.61
N LYS A 148 -3.87 -4.89 7.81
CA LYS A 148 -4.27 -6.28 7.99
C LYS A 148 -5.39 -6.63 7.02
N PHE A 149 -5.27 -7.77 6.33
CA PHE A 149 -6.28 -8.22 5.36
C PHE A 149 -6.61 -7.18 4.28
N CYS A 150 -5.63 -6.36 3.90
CA CYS A 150 -5.82 -5.28 2.94
C CYS A 150 -5.41 -5.72 1.53
N THR A 151 -6.07 -5.13 0.52
CA THR A 151 -5.73 -5.34 -0.89
C THR A 151 -5.28 -4.04 -1.54
N PHE A 152 -4.15 -4.09 -2.24
CA PHE A 152 -3.58 -2.96 -2.97
C PHE A 152 -3.39 -3.35 -4.43
N ALA A 153 -4.19 -2.80 -5.34
CA ALA A 153 -4.03 -2.98 -6.78
C ALA A 153 -3.61 -1.66 -7.42
N MET A 154 -2.39 -1.62 -7.93
CA MET A 154 -1.71 -0.39 -8.32
C MET A 154 -1.20 -0.46 -9.74
N GLN A 155 -1.38 0.64 -10.48
CA GLN A 155 -0.87 0.85 -11.81
C GLN A 155 -0.16 2.19 -11.88
N ALA A 156 1.02 2.25 -12.50
CA ALA A 156 1.63 3.53 -12.81
C ALA A 156 1.06 4.08 -14.11
N GLN A 157 0.87 5.38 -14.15
CA GLN A 157 0.58 6.10 -15.38
C GLN A 157 1.41 7.38 -15.45
N GLY A 158 2.01 7.63 -16.60
CA GLY A 158 2.76 8.85 -16.86
C GLY A 158 4.25 8.77 -16.54
N SER A 159 4.90 9.92 -16.47
CA SER A 159 6.35 10.06 -16.25
C SER A 159 6.74 10.14 -14.78
N GLY A 160 5.77 10.17 -13.88
CA GLY A 160 6.01 10.19 -12.44
C GLY A 160 6.20 8.77 -11.93
N ILE A 161 7.40 8.45 -11.46
CA ILE A 161 7.73 7.12 -10.99
C ILE A 161 7.96 7.17 -9.49
N PRO A 162 7.16 6.44 -8.68
CA PRO A 162 7.29 6.46 -7.24
C PRO A 162 8.61 5.84 -6.76
N TYR A 163 9.04 6.20 -5.56
CA TYR A 163 10.17 5.56 -4.90
C TYR A 163 9.87 4.14 -4.44
N GLY A 164 8.62 3.82 -4.20
CA GLY A 164 8.18 2.52 -3.74
C GLY A 164 6.72 2.51 -3.30
N ILE A 165 6.30 1.36 -2.77
CA ILE A 165 4.92 1.15 -2.33
C ILE A 165 4.72 1.75 -0.95
N ALA A 166 5.58 1.40 -0.01
CA ALA A 166 5.38 1.80 1.39
C ALA A 166 6.67 2.12 2.13
N THR A 167 6.55 3.03 3.08
CA THR A 167 7.59 3.29 4.08
C THR A 167 7.00 3.29 5.47
N ARG A 168 7.63 2.54 6.40
CA ARG A 168 7.23 2.42 7.81
C ARG A 168 5.82 1.86 8.02
N CYS A 169 5.46 0.89 7.18
CA CYS A 169 4.18 0.20 7.25
C CYS A 169 4.41 -1.27 7.56
N ASP A 170 3.58 -1.84 8.41
CA ASP A 170 3.58 -3.27 8.69
C ASP A 170 2.34 -3.90 8.06
N PHE A 171 2.55 -4.98 7.30
CA PHE A 171 1.51 -5.66 6.56
C PHE A 171 1.37 -7.09 7.06
N THR A 172 0.14 -7.51 7.33
CA THR A 172 -0.19 -8.89 7.68
C THR A 172 -1.39 -9.34 6.84
N ASP A 173 -1.32 -10.53 6.24
CA ASP A 173 -2.38 -11.08 5.38
C ASP A 173 -2.82 -10.13 4.26
N CYS A 174 -1.88 -9.39 3.67
CA CYS A 174 -2.17 -8.41 2.64
C CYS A 174 -1.86 -8.91 1.24
N ASN A 175 -2.68 -8.45 0.27
CA ASN A 175 -2.50 -8.76 -1.14
C ASN A 175 -2.05 -7.52 -1.91
N PHE A 176 -1.01 -7.68 -2.73
CA PHE A 176 -0.52 -6.63 -3.62
C PHE A 176 -0.60 -7.12 -5.07
N MET A 177 -1.31 -6.38 -5.91
CA MET A 177 -1.34 -6.56 -7.35
C MET A 177 -0.68 -5.35 -8.01
N LEU A 178 0.47 -5.57 -8.63
CA LEU A 178 1.34 -4.52 -9.13
C LEU A 178 1.49 -4.62 -10.65
N ASP A 179 1.18 -3.55 -11.34
CA ASP A 179 1.46 -3.39 -12.77
C ASP A 179 2.03 -1.99 -12.96
N MET A 180 3.32 -1.85 -12.64
CA MET A 180 3.94 -0.53 -12.49
C MET A 180 5.38 -0.51 -13.00
N PRO A 181 5.77 0.50 -13.79
CA PRO A 181 7.17 0.87 -13.91
C PRO A 181 7.63 1.62 -12.65
N PHE A 182 8.86 1.34 -12.23
CA PHE A 182 9.54 2.11 -11.18
C PHE A 182 10.87 2.63 -11.70
N THR A 183 11.19 3.87 -11.43
CA THR A 183 12.54 4.39 -11.61
C THR A 183 13.33 4.25 -10.32
N VAL A 184 14.43 3.54 -10.41
CA VAL A 184 15.39 3.44 -9.33
C VAL A 184 16.41 4.56 -9.50
N ALA A 185 16.22 5.65 -8.79
CA ALA A 185 17.27 6.66 -8.66
C ALA A 185 18.38 6.11 -7.77
N GLY A 186 19.63 6.27 -8.20
CA GLY A 186 20.80 5.69 -7.55
C GLY A 186 20.89 5.95 -6.04
N GLY A 187 21.38 4.95 -5.34
CA GLY A 187 21.55 4.91 -3.89
C GLY A 187 20.80 3.75 -3.22
N SER A 188 21.24 3.35 -2.07
CA SER A 188 20.80 2.20 -1.29
C SER A 188 19.38 2.33 -0.71
N ARG A 189 18.34 2.52 -1.54
CA ARG A 189 16.96 2.61 -1.08
C ARG A 189 16.12 1.44 -1.56
N GLY A 190 15.33 0.89 -0.67
CA GLY A 190 14.33 -0.11 -1.01
C GLY A 190 13.29 0.47 -1.96
N ILE A 191 13.05 -0.23 -3.05
CA ILE A 191 12.17 0.25 -4.12
C ILE A 191 10.72 0.01 -3.77
N LEU A 192 10.40 -1.13 -3.15
CA LEU A 192 9.01 -1.45 -2.84
C LEU A 192 8.64 -1.08 -1.41
N PHE A 193 9.43 -1.51 -0.46
CA PHE A 193 9.15 -1.30 0.96
C PHE A 193 10.39 -0.79 1.69
N SER A 194 10.23 0.25 2.47
CA SER A 194 11.30 0.83 3.27
C SER A 194 10.89 0.86 4.74
N TYR A 195 11.70 0.32 5.63
CA TYR A 195 11.39 0.21 7.07
C TYR A 195 10.04 -0.45 7.36
N SER A 196 9.64 -1.42 6.55
CA SER A 196 8.32 -2.05 6.60
C SER A 196 8.43 -3.55 6.83
N GLY A 197 7.45 -4.12 7.52
CA GLY A 197 7.32 -5.56 7.73
C GLY A 197 6.29 -6.18 6.80
N LEU A 198 6.53 -7.43 6.40
CA LEU A 198 5.59 -8.25 5.62
C LEU A 198 5.43 -9.60 6.33
N GLU A 199 4.22 -9.96 6.68
CA GLU A 199 3.88 -11.27 7.25
C GLU A 199 2.65 -11.82 6.54
N ASP A 200 2.75 -13.06 6.04
CA ASP A 200 1.68 -13.77 5.33
C ASP A 200 1.11 -12.97 4.12
N CYS A 201 1.99 -12.23 3.43
CA CYS A 201 1.60 -11.36 2.33
C CYS A 201 1.83 -12.03 0.97
N LEU A 202 0.92 -11.72 0.03
CA LEU A 202 1.02 -12.15 -1.36
C LEU A 202 1.22 -10.94 -2.27
N MET A 203 2.27 -10.99 -3.09
CA MET A 203 2.55 -9.96 -4.09
C MET A 203 2.58 -10.58 -5.47
N ARG A 204 1.81 -10.04 -6.41
CA ARG A 204 1.69 -10.52 -7.80
C ARG A 204 1.82 -9.36 -8.77
N GLY A 205 2.14 -9.68 -10.03
CA GLY A 205 2.10 -8.74 -11.13
C GLY A 205 3.41 -8.58 -11.87
N SER A 206 3.59 -7.43 -12.52
CA SER A 206 4.79 -7.09 -13.28
C SER A 206 5.34 -5.73 -12.89
N ILE A 207 6.65 -5.64 -12.77
CA ILE A 207 7.35 -4.39 -12.45
C ILE A 207 8.47 -4.18 -13.46
N ALA A 208 8.36 -3.10 -14.23
CA ALA A 208 9.45 -2.64 -15.08
C ALA A 208 10.35 -1.69 -14.27
N LEU A 209 11.64 -2.03 -14.17
CA LEU A 209 12.62 -1.25 -13.44
C LEU A 209 13.46 -0.45 -14.41
N HIS A 210 13.48 0.85 -14.26
CA HIS A 210 14.41 1.74 -14.96
C HIS A 210 15.38 2.34 -13.95
N CYS A 211 16.59 1.81 -13.94
CA CYS A 211 17.64 2.27 -13.01
C CYS A 211 18.46 3.37 -13.64
N THR A 212 18.71 4.43 -12.90
CA THR A 212 19.58 5.53 -13.31
C THR A 212 21.00 5.42 -12.76
N ALA A 213 21.25 4.42 -11.92
CA ALA A 213 22.56 4.05 -11.39
C ALA A 213 22.52 2.61 -10.84
N ASN A 214 23.67 2.01 -10.58
CA ASN A 214 23.73 0.73 -9.89
C ASN A 214 23.07 0.84 -8.52
N GLY A 215 22.07 0.02 -8.27
CA GLY A 215 21.23 0.11 -7.08
C GLY A 215 21.11 -1.20 -6.32
N ASN A 216 20.75 -1.10 -5.06
CA ASN A 216 20.58 -2.22 -4.16
C ASN A 216 19.14 -2.35 -3.72
N GLY A 217 18.53 -3.50 -3.95
CA GLY A 217 17.34 -3.98 -3.25
C GLY A 217 15.99 -3.51 -3.76
N LEU A 218 15.13 -4.47 -4.06
CA LEU A 218 13.72 -4.28 -4.42
C LEU A 218 12.78 -4.32 -3.22
N VAL A 219 13.10 -5.14 -2.25
CA VAL A 219 12.44 -5.17 -0.95
C VAL A 219 13.51 -4.86 0.06
N TYR A 220 13.57 -3.63 0.51
CA TYR A 220 14.57 -3.19 1.45
C TYR A 220 13.92 -2.91 2.79
N ILE A 221 14.15 -3.81 3.73
CA ILE A 221 13.80 -3.62 5.12
C ILE A 221 15.09 -3.24 5.84
N THR A 222 15.24 -1.96 6.13
CA THR A 222 16.46 -1.44 6.77
C THR A 222 16.47 -1.57 8.27
N ASP A 223 15.31 -1.80 8.87
CA ASP A 223 15.19 -1.96 10.32
C ASP A 223 15.25 -3.45 10.65
N GLY A 224 16.30 -3.86 11.39
CA GLY A 224 16.48 -5.24 11.84
C GLY A 224 15.35 -5.81 12.69
N ASN A 225 14.39 -4.98 13.09
CA ASN A 225 13.23 -5.35 13.88
C ASN A 225 11.96 -5.60 13.05
N LYS A 226 12.00 -5.40 11.73
CA LYS A 226 10.86 -5.58 10.85
C LYS A 226 11.02 -6.87 10.05
N PRO A 227 10.29 -7.94 10.35
CA PRO A 227 10.43 -9.22 9.66
C PRO A 227 9.77 -9.20 8.29
N MET A 228 10.35 -9.97 7.36
CA MET A 228 9.63 -10.52 6.23
C MET A 228 9.41 -12.01 6.50
N LYS A 229 8.17 -12.46 6.59
CA LYS A 229 7.81 -13.76 7.12
C LYS A 229 6.68 -14.37 6.31
N ASN A 230 6.78 -15.64 5.93
CA ASN A 230 5.78 -16.38 5.18
C ASN A 230 5.18 -15.63 3.97
N SER A 231 5.99 -14.79 3.31
CA SER A 231 5.47 -13.92 2.25
C SER A 231 5.91 -14.40 0.88
N PHE A 232 4.99 -14.35 -0.08
CA PHE A 232 5.20 -14.80 -1.44
C PHE A 232 5.25 -13.62 -2.42
N ILE A 233 6.36 -13.48 -3.13
CA ILE A 233 6.57 -12.44 -4.13
C ILE A 233 6.60 -13.10 -5.51
N ALA A 234 5.47 -13.10 -6.19
CA ALA A 234 5.27 -13.63 -7.55
C ALA A 234 5.29 -12.50 -8.59
N VAL A 235 6.24 -11.59 -8.49
CA VAL A 235 6.34 -10.42 -9.37
C VAL A 235 7.36 -10.70 -10.47
N GLU A 236 6.96 -10.43 -11.71
CA GLU A 236 7.88 -10.41 -12.85
C GLU A 236 8.59 -9.06 -12.89
N PHE A 237 9.90 -9.08 -12.69
CA PHE A 237 10.73 -7.88 -12.77
C PHE A 237 11.43 -7.81 -14.11
N THR A 238 11.29 -6.71 -14.81
CA THR A 238 12.05 -6.41 -16.03
C THR A 238 12.96 -5.23 -15.78
N ASN A 239 14.26 -5.42 -15.90
CA ASN A 239 15.20 -4.31 -15.88
C ASN A 239 15.36 -3.77 -17.31
N THR A 240 14.91 -2.52 -17.51
CA THR A 240 15.00 -1.83 -18.81
C THR A 240 16.20 -0.90 -18.92
N SER A 241 17.12 -0.94 -17.96
CA SER A 241 18.30 -0.10 -17.92
C SER A 241 19.59 -0.88 -18.11
N GLU A 242 20.68 -0.18 -18.41
CA GLU A 242 22.04 -0.74 -18.47
C GLU A 242 22.67 -0.99 -17.07
N TYR A 243 22.04 -0.51 -16.03
CA TYR A 243 22.54 -0.60 -14.65
C TYR A 243 22.15 -1.92 -13.99
N THR A 244 23.01 -2.45 -13.16
CA THR A 244 22.78 -3.68 -12.40
C THR A 244 21.95 -3.39 -11.15
N ILE A 245 20.94 -4.22 -10.91
CA ILE A 245 20.12 -4.19 -9.70
C ILE A 245 20.46 -5.42 -8.85
N GLY A 246 20.84 -5.18 -7.62
CA GLY A 246 20.91 -6.23 -6.61
C GLY A 246 19.56 -6.38 -5.94
N LEU A 247 18.96 -7.56 -5.99
CA LEU A 247 17.83 -7.89 -5.17
C LEU A 247 18.31 -8.31 -3.79
N TYR A 248 18.19 -7.41 -2.86
CA TYR A 248 18.30 -7.72 -1.45
C TYR A 248 16.89 -7.90 -0.89
N PRO A 249 16.41 -9.11 -0.77
CA PRO A 249 15.10 -9.29 -0.18
C PRO A 249 15.05 -8.83 1.26
N VAL A 250 16.16 -8.97 2.02
CA VAL A 250 16.09 -8.65 3.45
C VAL A 250 17.47 -8.43 4.05
N LYS A 251 17.62 -7.37 4.82
CA LYS A 251 18.71 -7.19 5.77
C LYS A 251 18.31 -7.67 7.18
N ALA A 252 17.05 -8.04 7.37
CA ALA A 252 16.46 -8.54 8.60
C ALA A 252 16.10 -10.02 8.47
N THR A 253 15.82 -10.65 9.58
CA THR A 253 15.40 -12.06 9.71
C THR A 253 14.25 -12.40 8.76
N ALA A 254 14.59 -12.89 7.55
CA ALA A 254 13.59 -13.48 6.67
C ALA A 254 13.37 -14.94 7.08
N THR A 255 12.11 -15.28 7.34
CA THR A 255 11.71 -16.66 7.57
C THR A 255 10.68 -17.06 6.52
N SER A 256 10.95 -18.15 5.79
CA SER A 256 10.01 -18.72 4.81
C SER A 256 9.51 -17.73 3.74
N CYS A 257 10.41 -16.99 3.11
CA CYS A 257 10.08 -16.12 2.01
C CYS A 257 10.32 -16.79 0.67
N ILE A 258 9.40 -16.64 -0.26
CA ILE A 258 9.49 -17.21 -1.60
C ILE A 258 9.52 -16.07 -2.61
N VAL A 259 10.51 -16.06 -3.48
CA VAL A 259 10.65 -15.07 -4.55
C VAL A 259 10.62 -15.78 -5.89
N LYS A 260 9.75 -15.36 -6.79
CA LYS A 260 9.64 -15.92 -8.13
C LYS A 260 10.68 -15.35 -9.09
N ASP A 261 10.89 -16.07 -10.20
CA ASP A 261 11.82 -15.72 -11.27
C ASP A 261 11.79 -14.25 -11.66
N LEU A 262 12.98 -13.72 -11.80
CA LEU A 262 13.21 -12.40 -12.32
C LEU A 262 13.58 -12.50 -13.81
N ILE A 263 12.81 -11.82 -14.64
CA ILE A 263 13.07 -11.73 -16.06
C ILE A 263 13.82 -10.42 -16.31
N GLY A 264 15.03 -10.52 -16.87
CA GLY A 264 15.82 -9.36 -17.27
C GLY A 264 17.32 -9.56 -17.10
N SER A 265 18.12 -8.73 -17.78
CA SER A 265 19.57 -8.67 -17.63
C SER A 265 19.95 -7.73 -16.48
N GLY A 266 21.09 -7.99 -15.83
CA GLY A 266 21.62 -7.11 -14.78
C GLY A 266 20.94 -7.25 -13.43
N ILE A 267 20.31 -8.37 -13.14
CA ILE A 267 19.71 -8.67 -11.84
C ILE A 267 20.57 -9.71 -11.12
N THR A 268 20.98 -9.39 -9.92
CA THR A 268 21.74 -10.30 -9.05
C THR A 268 20.88 -10.67 -7.85
N TYR A 269 20.76 -11.96 -7.62
CA TYR A 269 20.05 -12.51 -6.46
C TYR A 269 20.98 -12.63 -5.28
N TYR A 270 20.49 -12.27 -4.11
CA TYR A 270 21.19 -12.54 -2.86
C TYR A 270 20.42 -13.61 -2.09
N ASN A 271 21.08 -14.74 -1.86
CA ASN A 271 20.56 -15.78 -1.00
C ASN A 271 20.68 -15.32 0.46
N GLY A 272 19.56 -14.97 1.09
CA GLY A 272 19.49 -14.91 2.54
C GLY A 272 19.16 -16.29 3.11
N ASP A 273 19.55 -16.55 4.33
CA ASP A 273 19.10 -17.73 5.07
C ASP A 273 17.56 -17.68 5.12
N ASN A 274 16.85 -18.67 4.63
CA ASN A 274 15.39 -18.79 4.59
C ASN A 274 14.66 -18.10 3.40
N ILE A 275 15.36 -17.73 2.33
CA ILE A 275 14.70 -17.31 1.09
C ILE A 275 14.77 -18.47 0.12
N GLN A 276 13.61 -18.88 -0.36
CA GLN A 276 13.48 -19.89 -1.38
C GLN A 276 13.08 -19.26 -2.71
N TYR A 277 13.87 -19.50 -3.74
CA TYR A 277 13.56 -19.12 -5.10
C TYR A 277 12.80 -20.24 -5.79
N VAL A 278 11.74 -19.89 -6.51
CA VAL A 278 10.95 -20.85 -7.29
C VAL A 278 10.94 -20.44 -8.76
N THR A 279 10.89 -21.42 -9.65
CA THR A 279 10.69 -21.15 -11.07
C THR A 279 9.28 -20.63 -11.34
N ALA A 280 9.06 -20.02 -12.52
CA ALA A 280 7.73 -19.55 -12.91
C ALA A 280 6.68 -20.68 -12.89
N ALA A 281 7.06 -21.91 -13.26
CA ALA A 281 6.19 -23.07 -13.19
C ALA A 281 5.86 -23.45 -11.75
N GLN A 282 6.86 -23.52 -10.89
CA GLN A 282 6.69 -23.82 -9.46
C GLN A 282 5.85 -22.75 -8.73
N GLY A 283 6.04 -21.47 -9.08
CA GLY A 283 5.25 -20.38 -8.51
C GLY A 283 3.78 -20.39 -8.92
N LYS A 284 3.41 -21.17 -9.93
CA LYS A 284 2.03 -21.40 -10.38
C LYS A 284 1.44 -22.74 -9.93
N ASP A 285 2.22 -23.53 -9.23
CA ASP A 285 1.84 -24.86 -8.77
C ASP A 285 1.47 -24.80 -7.28
N ALA A 286 0.19 -24.74 -6.99
CA ALA A 286 -0.32 -24.69 -5.62
C ALA A 286 0.10 -25.93 -4.80
N ALA A 287 0.17 -27.11 -5.42
CA ALA A 287 0.60 -28.33 -4.75
C ALA A 287 2.08 -28.24 -4.35
N TYR A 288 2.92 -27.74 -5.25
CA TYR A 288 4.34 -27.50 -4.95
C TYR A 288 4.50 -26.46 -3.81
N LEU A 289 3.82 -25.32 -3.90
CA LEU A 289 3.91 -24.27 -2.89
C LEU A 289 3.46 -24.77 -1.51
N ASN A 290 2.36 -25.51 -1.46
CA ASN A 290 1.90 -26.17 -0.23
C ASN A 290 2.94 -27.16 0.32
N SER A 291 3.63 -27.92 -0.56
CA SER A 291 4.64 -28.91 -0.14
C SER A 291 5.86 -28.29 0.51
N ILE A 292 6.16 -27.04 0.20
CA ILE A 292 7.26 -26.27 0.77
C ILE A 292 6.81 -25.31 1.91
N GLY A 293 5.58 -25.47 2.39
CA GLY A 293 5.04 -24.76 3.54
C GLY A 293 4.45 -23.38 3.26
N PHE A 294 4.17 -23.10 1.98
CA PHE A 294 3.49 -21.87 1.58
C PHE A 294 2.02 -22.18 1.21
N PRO A 295 1.06 -22.00 2.11
CA PRO A 295 -0.33 -22.37 1.88
C PRO A 295 -1.01 -21.41 0.90
N VAL A 296 -1.16 -21.82 -0.35
CA VAL A 296 -1.95 -21.13 -1.36
C VAL A 296 -3.10 -22.01 -1.80
N THR A 297 -4.30 -21.43 -1.83
CA THR A 297 -5.51 -22.10 -2.31
C THR A 297 -5.78 -21.81 -3.78
N GLU A 298 -5.30 -20.67 -4.30
CA GLU A 298 -5.41 -20.25 -5.70
C GLU A 298 -4.13 -19.52 -6.14
N VAL A 299 -3.62 -19.85 -7.34
CA VAL A 299 -2.42 -19.26 -7.95
C VAL A 299 -2.76 -18.66 -9.32
#